data_cdcb8317920192252cb08f3f8c71f812
#
_entry.id   cdcb8317920192252cb08f3f8c71f812
#
_cell.length_a   1.000
_cell.length_b   1.000
_cell.length_c   1.000
_cell.angle_alpha   90.00
_cell.angle_beta   90.00
_cell.angle_gamma   90.00
#
_symmetry.space_group_name_H-M   'P 1'
#
loop_
_entity.id
_entity.type
_entity.pdbx_description
1 polymer ?
#
loop_
_entity_poly.entity_id
_entity_poly.type
_entity_poly.pdbx_seq_one_letter_code
_entity_poly.pdbx_strand_id
1 'polypeptide(L)'
;MSSIAQTSPQSRTARVLSLIKEAIFGTRQNFTAISINRAIVLLAVPMVLEMAMESLFGIVDIFFVAHLGADAIATVGITEGMLVMIMAIAVGLSMGTTAVVARRTGEQDKDGAAVAAVQSIIMGVACVALIFSICFPFAPRLFALMGASPGILHVGSTYSRIMMSGSGIILMLFLINAIFRGAGDAAIAMRVLWLANFINICLDPCLILGLGPFPKLGVTGAAISTTIGRSVGILFQLYQLRRGSGHLEVRRRHLRLNLAVMRNILRIAGNGVLQFSIATASWMAMVRLIQSFGSVAMAGATVGLRIVIFSILPSWGLGAAGATLVGQNLGAKQPDRAEKSVWRAGFFNMIYLGTLSLVFQLFAPRLVGIFTNDPGVISYGGSFLRIVTLCYVLYAYGMVVVQAFNGAGDTRTPTIINLFCFWIVQIPLAFTLSRGFHLGPKGAYFAVLPTQVLLALISIAVFRKGSWKRKVV
;
A
#
# COMPACT_ATOMS: atom_id res chain seq x y z
N MET A 1 -36.80 -32.25 30.68
CA MET A 1 -35.44 -32.01 31.20
C MET A 1 -34.58 -31.66 30.01
N SER A 2 -34.46 -30.36 29.71
CA SER A 2 -33.62 -29.84 28.64
C SER A 2 -32.25 -29.46 29.24
N SER A 3 -31.20 -30.17 28.86
CA SER A 3 -29.83 -29.90 29.27
C SER A 3 -29.35 -28.60 28.62
N ILE A 4 -29.29 -27.53 29.39
CA ILE A 4 -28.59 -26.30 29.07
C ILE A 4 -27.11 -26.67 29.13
N ALA A 5 -26.48 -26.84 27.95
CA ALA A 5 -25.04 -26.97 27.84
C ALA A 5 -24.40 -25.66 28.33
N GLN A 6 -23.87 -25.68 29.56
CA GLN A 6 -23.02 -24.62 30.10
C GLN A 6 -21.75 -24.55 29.23
N THR A 7 -21.67 -23.57 28.32
CA THR A 7 -20.43 -23.22 27.67
C THR A 7 -19.47 -22.68 28.73
N SER A 8 -18.44 -23.45 29.07
CA SER A 8 -17.34 -23.02 29.95
C SER A 8 -16.80 -21.67 29.50
N PRO A 9 -16.47 -20.73 30.39
CA PRO A 9 -15.92 -19.42 30.01
C PRO A 9 -14.58 -19.65 29.33
N GLN A 10 -14.57 -19.52 28.00
CA GLN A 10 -13.34 -19.57 27.24
C GLN A 10 -12.36 -18.52 27.78
N SER A 11 -11.11 -18.92 28.02
CA SER A 11 -10.07 -18.01 28.48
C SER A 11 -9.94 -16.81 27.50
N ARG A 12 -9.57 -15.65 28.02
CA ARG A 12 -9.41 -14.41 27.21
C ARG A 12 -8.49 -14.64 26.00
N THR A 13 -7.45 -15.45 26.17
CA THR A 13 -6.51 -15.87 25.12
C THR A 13 -7.18 -16.74 24.06
N ALA A 14 -8.01 -17.69 24.43
CA ALA A 14 -8.75 -18.56 23.50
C ALA A 14 -9.73 -17.75 22.62
N ARG A 15 -10.38 -16.71 23.18
CA ARG A 15 -11.26 -15.79 22.41
C ARG A 15 -10.46 -14.96 21.40
N VAL A 16 -9.28 -14.47 21.78
CA VAL A 16 -8.42 -13.71 20.85
C VAL A 16 -7.92 -14.61 19.72
N LEU A 17 -7.46 -15.81 20.02
CA LEU A 17 -7.01 -16.78 19.01
C LEU A 17 -8.14 -17.19 18.06
N SER A 18 -9.35 -17.42 18.58
CA SER A 18 -10.51 -17.74 17.73
C SER A 18 -10.88 -16.58 16.79
N LEU A 19 -10.78 -15.34 17.27
CA LEU A 19 -11.04 -14.14 16.46
C LEU A 19 -9.99 -13.95 15.36
N ILE A 20 -8.71 -14.16 15.66
CA ILE A 20 -7.63 -14.13 14.67
C ILE A 20 -7.83 -15.22 13.61
N LYS A 21 -8.18 -16.44 14.04
CA LYS A 21 -8.50 -17.54 13.13
C LYS A 21 -9.69 -17.18 12.22
N GLU A 22 -10.76 -16.63 12.76
CA GLU A 22 -11.92 -16.14 11.98
C GLU A 22 -11.48 -15.07 10.97
N ALA A 23 -10.61 -14.13 11.37
CA ALA A 23 -10.10 -13.10 10.47
C ALA A 23 -9.32 -13.68 9.27
N ILE A 24 -8.47 -14.69 9.50
CA ILE A 24 -7.63 -15.33 8.47
C ILE A 24 -8.48 -16.19 7.51
N PHE A 25 -9.44 -16.94 8.04
CA PHE A 25 -10.29 -17.81 7.22
C PHE A 25 -11.43 -17.07 6.54
N GLY A 26 -11.69 -15.82 6.93
CA GLY A 26 -12.77 -14.98 6.43
C GLY A 26 -14.07 -15.16 7.19
N THR A 27 -14.86 -14.11 7.19
CA THR A 27 -16.15 -14.04 7.89
C THR A 27 -17.22 -13.50 6.98
N ARG A 28 -18.47 -13.92 7.16
CA ARG A 28 -19.65 -13.35 6.48
C ARG A 28 -20.43 -12.38 7.38
N GLN A 29 -19.82 -11.91 8.46
CA GLN A 29 -20.48 -11.01 9.40
C GLN A 29 -20.68 -9.61 8.79
N ASN A 30 -21.80 -8.99 9.17
CA ASN A 30 -22.04 -7.59 8.83
C ASN A 30 -21.24 -6.68 9.76
N PHE A 31 -20.21 -6.02 9.23
CA PHE A 31 -19.32 -5.15 10.00
C PHE A 31 -20.00 -3.91 10.57
N THR A 32 -21.17 -3.54 10.06
CA THR A 32 -21.97 -2.42 10.59
C THR A 32 -22.80 -2.81 11.80
N ALA A 33 -22.96 -4.12 12.09
CA ALA A 33 -23.78 -4.63 13.20
C ALA A 33 -22.96 -5.14 14.40
N ILE A 34 -21.76 -5.70 14.17
CA ILE A 34 -20.90 -6.26 15.23
C ILE A 34 -20.15 -5.17 15.98
N SER A 35 -19.53 -5.48 17.14
CA SER A 35 -18.73 -4.49 17.88
C SER A 35 -17.58 -3.92 17.06
N ILE A 36 -17.29 -2.63 17.22
CA ILE A 36 -16.26 -1.91 16.43
C ILE A 36 -14.89 -2.58 16.56
N ASN A 37 -14.47 -2.96 17.75
CA ASN A 37 -13.18 -3.61 17.97
C ASN A 37 -13.08 -4.95 17.23
N ARG A 38 -14.16 -5.75 17.22
CA ARG A 38 -14.22 -7.01 16.49
C ARG A 38 -14.17 -6.76 14.99
N ALA A 39 -14.92 -5.78 14.48
CA ALA A 39 -14.90 -5.38 13.07
C ALA A 39 -13.50 -4.94 12.61
N ILE A 40 -12.81 -4.13 13.43
CA ILE A 40 -11.43 -3.71 13.14
C ILE A 40 -10.50 -4.92 13.07
N VAL A 41 -10.52 -5.82 14.04
CA VAL A 41 -9.63 -7.00 14.06
C VAL A 41 -9.90 -7.92 12.86
N LEU A 42 -11.17 -8.18 12.53
CA LEU A 42 -11.54 -9.05 11.41
C LEU A 42 -11.10 -8.50 10.04
N LEU A 43 -11.05 -7.18 9.88
CA LEU A 43 -10.57 -6.53 8.65
C LEU A 43 -9.07 -6.26 8.68
N ALA A 44 -8.55 -5.76 9.81
CA ALA A 44 -7.17 -5.32 9.91
C ALA A 44 -6.18 -6.50 9.90
N VAL A 45 -6.48 -7.60 10.58
CA VAL A 45 -5.55 -8.75 10.63
C VAL A 45 -5.20 -9.25 9.23
N PRO A 46 -6.16 -9.60 8.34
CA PRO A 46 -5.80 -10.03 7.00
C PRO A 46 -5.11 -8.93 6.18
N MET A 47 -5.52 -7.66 6.31
CA MET A 47 -4.89 -6.55 5.58
C MET A 47 -3.45 -6.27 6.05
N VAL A 48 -3.17 -6.42 7.35
CA VAL A 48 -1.81 -6.31 7.91
C VAL A 48 -0.94 -7.46 7.42
N LEU A 49 -1.48 -8.69 7.43
CA LEU A 49 -0.77 -9.86 6.91
C LEU A 49 -0.55 -9.79 5.39
N GLU A 50 -1.49 -9.22 4.65
CA GLU A 50 -1.35 -8.91 3.21
C GLU A 50 -0.13 -7.99 2.99
N MET A 51 -0.05 -6.89 3.74
CA MET A 51 1.05 -5.92 3.62
C MET A 51 2.39 -6.44 4.15
N ALA A 52 2.38 -7.26 5.20
CA ALA A 52 3.57 -7.93 5.70
C ALA A 52 4.15 -8.90 4.66
N MET A 53 3.31 -9.63 3.95
CA MET A 53 3.75 -10.53 2.88
C MET A 53 4.30 -9.77 1.67
N GLU A 54 3.75 -8.61 1.33
CA GLU A 54 4.31 -7.73 0.29
C GLU A 54 5.69 -7.20 0.68
N SER A 55 5.89 -6.87 1.96
CA SER A 55 7.21 -6.50 2.49
C SER A 55 8.22 -7.64 2.35
N LEU A 56 7.81 -8.86 2.73
CA LEU A 56 8.66 -10.05 2.64
C LEU A 56 9.03 -10.34 1.18
N PHE A 57 8.07 -10.26 0.27
CA PHE A 57 8.31 -10.42 -1.16
C PHE A 57 9.39 -9.46 -1.65
N GLY A 58 9.29 -8.16 -1.33
CA GLY A 58 10.28 -7.17 -1.77
C GLY A 58 11.70 -7.44 -1.23
N ILE A 59 11.82 -8.01 -0.01
CA ILE A 59 13.12 -8.40 0.56
C ILE A 59 13.70 -9.60 -0.20
N VAL A 60 12.89 -10.61 -0.47
CA VAL A 60 13.33 -11.85 -1.14
C VAL A 60 13.73 -11.59 -2.59
N ASP A 61 12.94 -10.79 -3.32
CA ASP A 61 13.24 -10.43 -4.71
C ASP A 61 14.61 -9.71 -4.82
N ILE A 62 14.84 -8.69 -3.98
CA ILE A 62 16.13 -7.99 -3.94
C ILE A 62 17.27 -8.93 -3.53
N PHE A 63 17.04 -9.87 -2.61
CA PHE A 63 18.06 -10.82 -2.18
C PHE A 63 18.55 -11.67 -3.35
N PHE A 64 17.66 -12.24 -4.16
CA PHE A 64 18.06 -13.04 -5.33
C PHE A 64 18.70 -12.19 -6.42
N VAL A 65 18.16 -11.01 -6.70
CA VAL A 65 18.73 -10.09 -7.71
C VAL A 65 20.13 -9.61 -7.32
N ALA A 66 20.39 -9.41 -6.03
CA ALA A 66 21.70 -8.95 -5.54
C ALA A 66 22.85 -9.93 -5.88
N HIS A 67 22.56 -11.23 -6.01
CA HIS A 67 23.56 -12.22 -6.44
C HIS A 67 24.01 -12.08 -7.90
N LEU A 68 23.28 -11.30 -8.71
CA LEU A 68 23.61 -11.05 -10.12
C LEU A 68 24.56 -9.85 -10.32
N GLY A 69 24.87 -9.11 -9.25
CA GLY A 69 25.79 -7.97 -9.29
C GLY A 69 25.12 -6.61 -9.39
N ALA A 70 25.95 -5.56 -9.46
CA ALA A 70 25.52 -4.17 -9.35
C ALA A 70 24.61 -3.71 -10.49
N ASP A 71 24.87 -4.15 -11.73
CA ASP A 71 24.07 -3.77 -12.90
C ASP A 71 22.64 -4.32 -12.83
N ALA A 72 22.44 -5.51 -12.24
CA ALA A 72 21.12 -6.09 -12.01
C ALA A 72 20.35 -5.28 -10.95
N ILE A 73 21.00 -4.90 -9.85
CA ILE A 73 20.39 -4.06 -8.81
C ILE A 73 20.01 -2.69 -9.40
N ALA A 74 20.89 -2.08 -10.19
CA ALA A 74 20.61 -0.80 -10.85
C ALA A 74 19.45 -0.92 -11.84
N THR A 75 19.38 -2.01 -12.60
CA THR A 75 18.27 -2.34 -13.52
C THR A 75 16.93 -2.36 -12.80
N VAL A 76 16.85 -3.08 -11.68
CA VAL A 76 15.62 -3.16 -10.85
C VAL A 76 15.26 -1.78 -10.32
N GLY A 77 16.21 -1.06 -9.72
CA GLY A 77 15.95 0.26 -9.13
C GLY A 77 15.46 1.29 -10.14
N ILE A 78 16.04 1.35 -11.34
CA ILE A 78 15.57 2.24 -12.42
C ILE A 78 14.16 1.86 -12.87
N THR A 79 13.89 0.55 -13.04
CA THR A 79 12.57 0.07 -13.46
C THR A 79 11.51 0.33 -12.38
N GLU A 80 11.83 0.15 -11.10
CA GLU A 80 10.94 0.51 -9.98
C GLU A 80 10.58 2.00 -10.01
N GLY A 81 11.56 2.87 -10.28
CA GLY A 81 11.32 4.30 -10.45
C GLY A 81 10.31 4.61 -11.58
N MET A 82 10.36 3.86 -12.68
CA MET A 82 9.39 3.98 -13.78
C MET A 82 8.00 3.46 -13.38
N LEU A 83 7.95 2.37 -12.63
CA LEU A 83 6.69 1.77 -12.16
C LEU A 83 5.93 2.65 -11.17
N VAL A 84 6.57 3.56 -10.48
CA VAL A 84 5.93 4.47 -9.50
C VAL A 84 4.76 5.25 -10.12
N MET A 85 4.89 5.69 -11.38
CA MET A 85 3.80 6.42 -12.06
C MET A 85 2.58 5.52 -12.29
N ILE A 86 2.81 4.27 -12.65
CA ILE A 86 1.75 3.27 -12.85
C ILE A 86 1.11 2.90 -11.50
N MET A 87 1.93 2.79 -10.45
CA MET A 87 1.44 2.58 -9.09
C MET A 87 0.53 3.71 -8.61
N ALA A 88 0.79 4.97 -9.00
CA ALA A 88 -0.10 6.09 -8.69
C ALA A 88 -1.51 5.87 -9.27
N ILE A 89 -1.59 5.40 -10.51
CA ILE A 89 -2.87 5.06 -11.17
C ILE A 89 -3.54 3.89 -10.44
N ALA A 90 -2.79 2.83 -10.12
CA ALA A 90 -3.31 1.65 -9.42
C ALA A 90 -3.88 2.01 -8.04
N VAL A 91 -3.15 2.80 -7.26
CA VAL A 91 -3.56 3.26 -5.93
C VAL A 91 -4.78 4.18 -6.02
N GLY A 92 -4.79 5.13 -6.96
CA GLY A 92 -5.93 6.02 -7.15
C GLY A 92 -7.21 5.28 -7.54
N LEU A 93 -7.14 4.36 -8.52
CA LEU A 93 -8.27 3.51 -8.91
C LEU A 93 -8.74 2.62 -7.75
N SER A 94 -7.80 2.08 -6.97
CA SER A 94 -8.10 1.27 -5.77
C SER A 94 -8.84 2.09 -4.72
N MET A 95 -8.46 3.36 -4.49
CA MET A 95 -9.17 4.26 -3.57
C MET A 95 -10.62 4.50 -4.02
N GLY A 96 -10.83 4.84 -5.30
CA GLY A 96 -12.16 5.04 -5.86
C GLY A 96 -13.03 3.80 -5.76
N THR A 97 -12.46 2.66 -6.13
CA THR A 97 -13.13 1.36 -6.09
C THR A 97 -13.53 0.97 -4.66
N THR A 98 -12.59 1.05 -3.71
CA THR A 98 -12.86 0.74 -2.29
C THR A 98 -13.97 1.61 -1.73
N ALA A 99 -13.97 2.93 -2.01
CA ALA A 99 -14.98 3.86 -1.51
C ALA A 99 -16.38 3.50 -2.03
N VAL A 100 -16.53 3.26 -3.35
CA VAL A 100 -17.85 2.96 -3.95
C VAL A 100 -18.34 1.58 -3.53
N VAL A 101 -17.48 0.54 -3.58
CA VAL A 101 -17.86 -0.82 -3.19
C VAL A 101 -18.21 -0.89 -1.71
N ALA A 102 -17.40 -0.27 -0.83
CA ALA A 102 -17.69 -0.26 0.61
C ALA A 102 -19.01 0.46 0.92
N ARG A 103 -19.29 1.56 0.24
CA ARG A 103 -20.56 2.29 0.40
C ARG A 103 -21.75 1.41 0.04
N ARG A 104 -21.74 0.77 -1.15
CA ARG A 104 -22.82 -0.12 -1.61
C ARG A 104 -22.98 -1.35 -0.70
N THR A 105 -21.86 -1.91 -0.23
CA THR A 105 -21.89 -3.02 0.73
C THR A 105 -22.56 -2.57 2.05
N GLY A 106 -22.25 -1.38 2.54
CA GLY A 106 -22.88 -0.82 3.74
C GLY A 106 -24.37 -0.54 3.57
N GLU A 107 -24.80 -0.13 2.38
CA GLU A 107 -26.21 0.04 1.99
C GLU A 107 -26.95 -1.30 1.86
N GLN A 108 -26.26 -2.44 2.00
CA GLN A 108 -26.79 -3.80 1.72
C GLN A 108 -27.20 -3.98 0.25
N ASP A 109 -26.75 -3.10 -0.64
CA ASP A 109 -26.98 -3.16 -2.08
C ASP A 109 -25.92 -4.05 -2.76
N LYS A 110 -26.19 -5.37 -2.73
CA LYS A 110 -25.28 -6.37 -3.32
C LYS A 110 -25.14 -6.22 -4.83
N ASP A 111 -26.23 -5.86 -5.52
CA ASP A 111 -26.19 -5.67 -6.97
C ASP A 111 -25.41 -4.39 -7.33
N GLY A 112 -25.61 -3.29 -6.61
CA GLY A 112 -24.83 -2.06 -6.78
C GLY A 112 -23.34 -2.26 -6.48
N ALA A 113 -23.00 -3.04 -5.45
CA ALA A 113 -21.61 -3.41 -5.16
C ALA A 113 -20.99 -4.25 -6.27
N ALA A 114 -21.73 -5.23 -6.82
CA ALA A 114 -21.29 -6.04 -7.94
C ALA A 114 -21.12 -5.23 -9.25
N VAL A 115 -22.03 -4.29 -9.51
CA VAL A 115 -21.90 -3.35 -10.64
C VAL A 115 -20.65 -2.49 -10.46
N ALA A 116 -20.42 -1.90 -9.27
CA ALA A 116 -19.23 -1.10 -9.00
C ALA A 116 -17.93 -1.91 -9.22
N ALA A 117 -17.90 -3.17 -8.75
CA ALA A 117 -16.77 -4.07 -8.96
C ALA A 117 -16.50 -4.33 -10.45
N VAL A 118 -17.54 -4.61 -11.24
CA VAL A 118 -17.42 -4.86 -12.68
C VAL A 118 -16.95 -3.59 -13.41
N GLN A 119 -17.54 -2.41 -13.10
CA GLN A 119 -17.09 -1.17 -13.73
C GLN A 119 -15.62 -0.87 -13.40
N SER A 120 -15.17 -1.14 -12.16
CA SER A 120 -13.75 -1.01 -11.79
C SER A 120 -12.86 -1.94 -12.61
N ILE A 121 -13.25 -3.20 -12.80
CA ILE A 121 -12.49 -4.16 -13.62
C ILE A 121 -12.42 -3.69 -15.08
N ILE A 122 -13.54 -3.23 -15.66
CA ILE A 122 -13.56 -2.71 -17.04
C ILE A 122 -12.62 -1.52 -17.20
N MET A 123 -12.64 -0.56 -16.25
CA MET A 123 -11.71 0.56 -16.26
C MET A 123 -10.26 0.11 -16.07
N GLY A 124 -10.02 -0.86 -15.20
CA GLY A 124 -8.70 -1.48 -15.01
C GLY A 124 -8.19 -2.09 -16.31
N VAL A 125 -9.01 -2.88 -17.02
CA VAL A 125 -8.64 -3.46 -18.32
C VAL A 125 -8.34 -2.39 -19.36
N ALA A 126 -9.12 -1.31 -19.42
CA ALA A 126 -8.85 -0.19 -20.31
C ALA A 126 -7.51 0.49 -19.99
N CYS A 127 -7.21 0.71 -18.69
CA CYS A 127 -5.92 1.24 -18.24
C CYS A 127 -4.77 0.29 -18.60
N VAL A 128 -4.95 -1.02 -18.41
CA VAL A 128 -3.94 -2.05 -18.77
C VAL A 128 -3.66 -2.01 -20.27
N ALA A 129 -4.69 -1.95 -21.10
CA ALA A 129 -4.54 -1.88 -22.56
C ALA A 129 -3.75 -0.60 -22.97
N LEU A 130 -4.07 0.53 -22.35
CA LEU A 130 -3.37 1.79 -22.60
C LEU A 130 -1.91 1.72 -22.16
N ILE A 131 -1.64 1.25 -20.94
CA ILE A 131 -0.28 1.10 -20.38
C ILE A 131 0.53 0.16 -21.27
N PHE A 132 -0.02 -1.00 -21.64
CA PHE A 132 0.64 -1.96 -22.52
C PHE A 132 1.00 -1.33 -23.87
N SER A 133 0.05 -0.62 -24.51
CA SER A 133 0.24 0.02 -25.81
C SER A 133 1.36 1.08 -25.79
N ILE A 134 1.56 1.75 -24.67
CA ILE A 134 2.63 2.75 -24.49
C ILE A 134 3.93 2.08 -24.05
N CYS A 135 3.87 1.24 -23.01
CA CYS A 135 5.08 0.71 -22.39
C CYS A 135 5.77 -0.35 -23.23
N PHE A 136 5.02 -1.22 -23.93
CA PHE A 136 5.63 -2.28 -24.73
C PHE A 136 6.63 -1.78 -25.78
N PRO A 137 6.27 -0.78 -26.64
CA PRO A 137 7.21 -0.25 -27.65
C PRO A 137 8.27 0.70 -27.06
N PHE A 138 7.93 1.45 -25.99
CA PHE A 138 8.78 2.56 -25.52
C PHE A 138 9.58 2.21 -24.25
N ALA A 139 9.37 1.06 -23.60
CA ALA A 139 10.08 0.72 -22.36
C ALA A 139 11.61 0.84 -22.45
N PRO A 140 12.31 0.34 -23.47
CA PRO A 140 13.77 0.50 -23.55
C PRO A 140 14.21 1.96 -23.70
N ARG A 141 13.43 2.79 -24.43
CA ARG A 141 13.71 4.23 -24.57
C ARG A 141 13.49 4.98 -23.27
N LEU A 142 12.41 4.68 -22.57
CA LEU A 142 12.13 5.24 -21.24
C LEU A 142 13.21 4.83 -20.23
N PHE A 143 13.65 3.58 -20.28
CA PHE A 143 14.72 3.06 -19.44
C PHE A 143 16.06 3.80 -19.70
N ALA A 144 16.39 4.06 -20.96
CA ALA A 144 17.55 4.86 -21.34
C ALA A 144 17.44 6.32 -20.85
N LEU A 145 16.26 6.94 -20.99
CA LEU A 145 16.00 8.32 -20.52
C LEU A 145 16.13 8.45 -19.00
N MET A 146 15.88 7.37 -18.25
CA MET A 146 16.08 7.34 -16.78
C MET A 146 17.56 7.26 -16.38
N GLY A 147 18.48 7.26 -17.33
CA GLY A 147 19.92 7.31 -17.06
C GLY A 147 20.61 5.94 -17.02
N ALA A 148 20.01 4.90 -17.63
CA ALA A 148 20.66 3.61 -17.75
C ALA A 148 21.91 3.70 -18.63
N SER A 149 23.07 3.28 -18.11
CA SER A 149 24.32 3.18 -18.87
C SER A 149 24.21 2.08 -19.96
N PRO A 150 25.09 2.08 -21.00
CA PRO A 150 25.06 1.06 -22.04
C PRO A 150 25.12 -0.37 -21.52
N GLY A 151 25.89 -0.63 -20.46
CA GLY A 151 25.97 -1.94 -19.80
C GLY A 151 24.64 -2.32 -19.15
N ILE A 152 24.03 -1.41 -18.40
CA ILE A 152 22.71 -1.60 -17.76
C ILE A 152 21.61 -1.79 -18.82
N LEU A 153 21.68 -1.06 -19.95
CA LEU A 153 20.74 -1.21 -21.06
C LEU A 153 20.80 -2.61 -21.67
N HIS A 154 21.98 -3.16 -21.85
CA HIS A 154 22.15 -4.50 -22.39
C HIS A 154 21.53 -5.58 -21.49
N VAL A 155 21.76 -5.49 -20.18
CA VAL A 155 21.26 -6.46 -19.19
C VAL A 155 19.76 -6.25 -18.89
N GLY A 156 19.32 -4.97 -18.82
CA GLY A 156 18.03 -4.58 -18.23
C GLY A 156 16.92 -4.26 -19.21
N SER A 157 17.20 -4.12 -20.53
CA SER A 157 16.17 -3.72 -21.49
C SER A 157 15.00 -4.71 -21.59
N THR A 158 15.30 -6.01 -21.57
CA THR A 158 14.29 -7.06 -21.59
C THR A 158 13.53 -7.10 -20.27
N TYR A 159 14.20 -6.98 -19.14
CA TYR A 159 13.60 -6.90 -17.81
C TYR A 159 12.62 -5.72 -17.74
N SER A 160 13.08 -4.52 -18.10
CA SER A 160 12.23 -3.32 -18.02
C SER A 160 11.03 -3.40 -18.98
N ARG A 161 11.20 -3.99 -20.16
CA ARG A 161 10.09 -4.21 -21.09
C ARG A 161 9.05 -5.16 -20.50
N ILE A 162 9.45 -6.29 -19.91
CA ILE A 162 8.54 -7.24 -19.28
C ILE A 162 7.83 -6.59 -18.10
N MET A 163 8.56 -5.94 -17.19
CA MET A 163 8.00 -5.30 -16.00
C MET A 163 7.06 -4.15 -16.34
N MET A 164 7.43 -3.28 -17.27
CA MET A 164 6.60 -2.15 -17.68
C MET A 164 5.32 -2.62 -18.41
N SER A 165 5.45 -3.57 -19.34
CA SER A 165 4.30 -4.13 -20.05
C SER A 165 3.42 -4.97 -19.13
N GLY A 166 4.03 -5.72 -18.22
CA GLY A 166 3.35 -6.53 -17.20
C GLY A 166 2.80 -5.72 -16.02
N SER A 167 3.12 -4.42 -15.92
CA SER A 167 2.66 -3.56 -14.81
C SER A 167 1.13 -3.43 -14.74
N GLY A 168 0.44 -3.65 -15.87
CA GLY A 168 -1.00 -3.77 -15.90
C GLY A 168 -1.54 -4.94 -15.06
N ILE A 169 -0.78 -6.03 -14.95
CA ILE A 169 -1.11 -7.18 -14.08
C ILE A 169 -1.04 -6.73 -12.62
N ILE A 170 -0.03 -5.94 -12.25
CA ILE A 170 0.10 -5.36 -10.91
C ILE A 170 -1.10 -4.47 -10.61
N LEU A 171 -1.44 -3.56 -11.54
CA LEU A 171 -2.61 -2.68 -11.42
C LEU A 171 -3.90 -3.48 -11.19
N MET A 172 -4.13 -4.52 -12.00
CA MET A 172 -5.34 -5.36 -11.88
C MET A 172 -5.39 -6.10 -10.55
N LEU A 173 -4.27 -6.65 -10.08
CA LEU A 173 -4.18 -7.34 -8.78
C LEU A 173 -4.59 -6.40 -7.63
N PHE A 174 -4.01 -5.19 -7.58
CA PHE A 174 -4.32 -4.19 -6.56
C PHE A 174 -5.78 -3.70 -6.65
N LEU A 175 -6.28 -3.50 -7.86
CA LEU A 175 -7.66 -3.05 -8.10
C LEU A 175 -8.68 -4.08 -7.65
N ILE A 176 -8.49 -5.36 -7.98
CA ILE A 176 -9.41 -6.42 -7.55
C ILE A 176 -9.27 -6.68 -6.05
N ASN A 177 -8.07 -6.57 -5.46
CA ASN A 177 -7.91 -6.58 -4.00
C ASN A 177 -8.70 -5.44 -3.34
N ALA A 178 -8.74 -4.25 -3.95
CA ALA A 178 -9.53 -3.13 -3.45
C ALA A 178 -11.04 -3.41 -3.48
N ILE A 179 -11.52 -4.17 -4.47
CA ILE A 179 -12.91 -4.66 -4.52
C ILE A 179 -13.20 -5.56 -3.31
N PHE A 180 -12.37 -6.57 -3.06
CA PHE A 180 -12.55 -7.49 -1.93
C PHE A 180 -12.46 -6.76 -0.59
N ARG A 181 -11.49 -5.85 -0.42
CA ARG A 181 -11.36 -5.04 0.81
C ARG A 181 -12.59 -4.16 1.03
N GLY A 182 -13.08 -3.49 -0.01
CA GLY A 182 -14.30 -2.67 0.05
C GLY A 182 -15.55 -3.48 0.42
N ALA A 183 -15.68 -4.68 -0.12
CA ALA A 183 -16.76 -5.60 0.20
C ALA A 183 -16.66 -6.18 1.64
N GLY A 184 -15.49 -6.08 2.29
CA GLY A 184 -15.25 -6.69 3.60
C GLY A 184 -14.59 -8.07 3.54
N ASP A 185 -14.24 -8.55 2.36
CA ASP A 185 -13.62 -9.88 2.13
C ASP A 185 -12.08 -9.80 2.16
N ALA A 186 -11.52 -9.07 3.13
CA ALA A 186 -10.08 -8.84 3.25
C ALA A 186 -9.25 -10.14 3.33
N ALA A 187 -9.81 -11.21 3.88
CA ALA A 187 -9.16 -12.52 3.92
C ALA A 187 -8.93 -13.13 2.53
N ILE A 188 -9.78 -12.80 1.54
CA ILE A 188 -9.57 -13.24 0.16
C ILE A 188 -8.39 -12.46 -0.44
N ALA A 189 -8.34 -11.13 -0.27
CA ALA A 189 -7.25 -10.29 -0.74
C ALA A 189 -5.89 -10.76 -0.19
N MET A 190 -5.83 -11.04 1.12
CA MET A 190 -4.65 -11.61 1.78
C MET A 190 -4.22 -12.94 1.12
N ARG A 191 -5.15 -13.91 0.98
CA ARG A 191 -4.83 -15.22 0.41
C ARG A 191 -4.34 -15.15 -1.03
N VAL A 192 -4.91 -14.26 -1.82
CA VAL A 192 -4.48 -14.00 -3.20
C VAL A 192 -3.03 -13.54 -3.24
N LEU A 193 -2.70 -12.53 -2.41
CA LEU A 193 -1.35 -11.98 -2.41
C LEU A 193 -0.33 -12.98 -1.85
N TRP A 194 -0.71 -13.75 -0.83
CA TRP A 194 0.13 -14.83 -0.31
C TRP A 194 0.39 -15.90 -1.36
N LEU A 195 -0.63 -16.32 -2.12
CA LEU A 195 -0.46 -17.27 -3.22
C LEU A 195 0.47 -16.71 -4.31
N ALA A 196 0.24 -15.47 -4.75
CA ALA A 196 1.03 -14.81 -5.79
C ALA A 196 2.50 -14.68 -5.38
N ASN A 197 2.75 -14.22 -4.16
CA ASN A 197 4.11 -14.02 -3.64
C ASN A 197 4.79 -15.37 -3.33
N PHE A 198 4.06 -16.36 -2.84
CA PHE A 198 4.61 -17.71 -2.65
C PHE A 198 5.11 -18.33 -3.98
N ILE A 199 4.30 -18.22 -5.03
CA ILE A 199 4.67 -18.69 -6.36
C ILE A 199 5.93 -17.95 -6.86
N ASN A 200 5.96 -16.63 -6.69
CA ASN A 200 7.10 -15.82 -7.08
C ASN A 200 8.37 -16.24 -6.32
N ILE A 201 8.32 -16.33 -4.97
CA ILE A 201 9.47 -16.73 -4.13
C ILE A 201 10.01 -18.11 -4.52
N CYS A 202 9.12 -19.03 -4.92
CA CYS A 202 9.56 -20.35 -5.42
C CYS A 202 10.17 -20.28 -6.82
N LEU A 203 9.64 -19.43 -7.71
CA LEU A 203 10.13 -19.31 -9.08
C LEU A 203 11.38 -18.46 -9.22
N ASP A 204 11.61 -17.50 -8.32
CA ASP A 204 12.78 -16.62 -8.37
C ASP A 204 14.11 -17.41 -8.43
N PRO A 205 14.45 -18.30 -7.48
CA PRO A 205 15.69 -19.07 -7.56
C PRO A 205 15.74 -19.96 -8.80
N CYS A 206 14.60 -20.49 -9.26
CA CYS A 206 14.54 -21.33 -10.45
C CYS A 206 14.89 -20.55 -11.73
N LEU A 207 14.28 -19.37 -11.91
CA LEU A 207 14.43 -18.60 -13.15
C LEU A 207 15.63 -17.63 -13.11
N ILE A 208 16.00 -17.11 -11.95
CA ILE A 208 17.14 -16.19 -11.80
C ILE A 208 18.45 -16.96 -11.87
N LEU A 209 18.57 -18.05 -11.09
CA LEU A 209 19.82 -18.81 -10.94
C LEU A 209 19.89 -20.03 -11.86
N GLY A 210 18.77 -20.46 -12.43
CA GLY A 210 18.68 -21.66 -13.28
C GLY A 210 18.69 -22.95 -12.48
N LEU A 211 17.95 -23.01 -11.35
CA LEU A 211 17.88 -24.22 -10.55
C LEU A 211 16.91 -25.25 -11.15
N GLY A 212 17.27 -26.51 -11.14
CA GLY A 212 16.50 -27.62 -11.69
C GLY A 212 16.46 -27.60 -13.22
N PRO A 213 15.32 -27.87 -13.88
CA PRO A 213 15.18 -27.91 -15.33
C PRO A 213 15.06 -26.53 -16.00
N PHE A 214 15.14 -25.44 -15.23
CA PHE A 214 14.90 -24.09 -15.71
C PHE A 214 16.16 -23.43 -16.27
N PRO A 215 16.05 -22.62 -17.35
CA PRO A 215 17.17 -21.87 -17.88
C PRO A 215 17.55 -20.72 -16.93
N LYS A 216 18.84 -20.41 -16.84
CA LYS A 216 19.35 -19.26 -16.10
C LYS A 216 19.03 -17.98 -16.88
N LEU A 217 17.99 -17.25 -16.46
CA LEU A 217 17.53 -16.02 -17.12
C LEU A 217 18.03 -14.74 -16.45
N GLY A 218 18.74 -14.85 -15.32
CA GLY A 218 19.25 -13.70 -14.58
C GLY A 218 18.11 -12.75 -14.15
N VAL A 219 18.35 -11.43 -14.28
CA VAL A 219 17.36 -10.42 -13.88
C VAL A 219 16.03 -10.53 -14.64
N THR A 220 16.05 -11.01 -15.88
CA THR A 220 14.83 -11.27 -16.66
C THR A 220 13.96 -12.35 -16.01
N GLY A 221 14.58 -13.32 -15.34
CA GLY A 221 13.89 -14.36 -14.55
C GLY A 221 13.03 -13.75 -13.44
N ALA A 222 13.53 -12.74 -12.73
CA ALA A 222 12.76 -12.03 -11.70
C ALA A 222 11.50 -11.34 -12.27
N ALA A 223 11.59 -10.73 -13.45
CA ALA A 223 10.41 -10.13 -14.09
C ALA A 223 9.37 -11.19 -14.49
N ILE A 224 9.81 -12.34 -14.98
CA ILE A 224 8.92 -13.43 -15.41
C ILE A 224 8.24 -14.06 -14.20
N SER A 225 8.98 -14.38 -13.12
CA SER A 225 8.43 -14.98 -11.90
C SER A 225 7.39 -14.06 -11.24
N THR A 226 7.69 -12.76 -11.15
CA THR A 226 6.75 -11.76 -10.64
C THR A 226 5.48 -11.69 -11.49
N THR A 227 5.63 -11.67 -12.80
CA THR A 227 4.48 -11.63 -13.74
C THR A 227 3.63 -12.88 -13.63
N ILE A 228 4.22 -14.07 -13.56
CA ILE A 228 3.51 -15.34 -13.39
C ILE A 228 2.77 -15.38 -12.06
N GLY A 229 3.46 -15.11 -10.95
CA GLY A 229 2.87 -15.15 -9.61
C GLY A 229 1.65 -14.23 -9.50
N ARG A 230 1.77 -12.99 -9.97
CA ARG A 230 0.67 -12.01 -9.95
C ARG A 230 -0.46 -12.37 -10.92
N SER A 231 -0.17 -12.97 -12.07
CA SER A 231 -1.20 -13.47 -13.02
C SER A 231 -2.02 -14.59 -12.40
N VAL A 232 -1.39 -15.55 -11.73
CA VAL A 232 -2.10 -16.61 -10.99
C VAL A 232 -2.96 -16.01 -9.88
N GLY A 233 -2.46 -14.98 -9.19
CA GLY A 233 -3.24 -14.22 -8.21
C GLY A 233 -4.53 -13.64 -8.81
N ILE A 234 -4.45 -12.99 -9.96
CA ILE A 234 -5.63 -12.45 -10.68
C ILE A 234 -6.60 -13.54 -11.08
N LEU A 235 -6.13 -14.65 -11.62
CA LEU A 235 -6.99 -15.78 -11.98
C LEU A 235 -7.74 -16.31 -10.76
N PHE A 236 -7.07 -16.42 -9.63
CA PHE A 236 -7.70 -16.82 -8.37
C PHE A 236 -8.72 -15.78 -7.87
N GLN A 237 -8.44 -14.47 -8.00
CA GLN A 237 -9.40 -13.41 -7.69
C GLN A 237 -10.67 -13.51 -8.55
N LEU A 238 -10.52 -13.66 -9.87
CA LEU A 238 -11.65 -13.78 -10.80
C LEU A 238 -12.47 -15.03 -10.51
N TYR A 239 -11.82 -16.14 -10.18
CA TYR A 239 -12.49 -17.36 -9.73
C TYR A 239 -13.33 -17.11 -8.47
N GLN A 240 -12.78 -16.41 -7.46
CA GLN A 240 -13.48 -16.10 -6.22
C GLN A 240 -14.68 -15.15 -6.45
N LEU A 241 -14.53 -14.13 -7.30
CA LEU A 241 -15.63 -13.24 -7.69
C LEU A 241 -16.79 -14.00 -8.38
N ARG A 242 -16.46 -14.96 -9.24
CA ARG A 242 -17.46 -15.78 -9.94
C ARG A 242 -18.14 -16.77 -9.00
N ARG A 243 -17.38 -17.36 -8.06
CA ARG A 243 -17.89 -18.34 -7.10
C ARG A 243 -18.82 -17.71 -6.06
N GLY A 244 -18.71 -16.41 -5.79
CA GLY A 244 -19.51 -15.73 -4.76
C GLY A 244 -19.20 -16.24 -3.36
N SER A 245 -17.94 -16.54 -3.07
CA SER A 245 -17.53 -17.13 -1.79
C SER A 245 -17.53 -16.15 -0.63
N GLY A 246 -17.62 -14.83 -0.87
CA GLY A 246 -17.62 -13.77 0.12
C GLY A 246 -18.95 -13.01 0.19
N HIS A 247 -18.83 -11.69 0.46
CA HIS A 247 -19.95 -10.75 0.48
C HIS A 247 -20.40 -10.34 -0.93
N LEU A 248 -19.55 -10.56 -1.94
CA LEU A 248 -19.73 -10.10 -3.31
C LEU A 248 -19.86 -11.29 -4.26
N GLU A 249 -20.87 -11.25 -5.12
CA GLU A 249 -21.07 -12.22 -6.20
C GLU A 249 -21.32 -11.49 -7.51
N VAL A 250 -20.44 -11.71 -8.51
CA VAL A 250 -20.59 -11.12 -9.83
C VAL A 250 -21.32 -12.09 -10.77
N ARG A 251 -22.49 -11.66 -11.29
CA ARG A 251 -23.30 -12.41 -12.24
C ARG A 251 -23.27 -11.75 -13.62
N ARG A 252 -23.63 -12.48 -14.67
CA ARG A 252 -23.66 -11.95 -16.06
C ARG A 252 -24.50 -10.68 -16.23
N ARG A 253 -25.57 -10.50 -15.45
CA ARG A 253 -26.42 -9.29 -15.47
C ARG A 253 -25.68 -8.00 -15.09
N HIS A 254 -24.59 -8.10 -14.30
CA HIS A 254 -23.80 -6.95 -13.85
C HIS A 254 -22.77 -6.48 -14.88
N LEU A 255 -22.56 -7.22 -15.98
CA LEU A 255 -21.59 -6.89 -17.03
C LEU A 255 -22.01 -5.71 -17.93
N ARG A 256 -23.20 -5.14 -17.72
CA ARG A 256 -23.68 -3.96 -18.47
C ARG A 256 -22.89 -2.72 -18.06
N LEU A 257 -22.49 -1.91 -19.03
CA LEU A 257 -21.79 -0.65 -18.79
C LEU A 257 -22.69 0.34 -18.06
N ASN A 258 -22.17 0.92 -16.97
CA ASN A 258 -22.82 1.98 -16.21
C ASN A 258 -21.89 3.18 -16.10
N LEU A 259 -22.02 4.12 -17.03
CA LEU A 259 -21.17 5.30 -17.12
C LEU A 259 -21.26 6.20 -15.88
N ALA A 260 -22.41 6.22 -15.20
CA ALA A 260 -22.58 7.03 -13.98
C ALA A 260 -21.69 6.50 -12.86
N VAL A 261 -21.66 5.19 -12.63
CA VAL A 261 -20.80 4.54 -11.65
C VAL A 261 -19.32 4.71 -12.04
N MET A 262 -18.97 4.51 -13.32
CA MET A 262 -17.60 4.71 -13.81
C MET A 262 -17.11 6.14 -13.57
N ARG A 263 -17.94 7.14 -13.92
CA ARG A 263 -17.62 8.56 -13.71
C ARG A 263 -17.37 8.86 -12.23
N ASN A 264 -18.17 8.28 -11.35
CA ASN A 264 -18.02 8.46 -9.91
C ASN A 264 -16.71 7.87 -9.40
N ILE A 265 -16.39 6.64 -9.79
CA ILE A 265 -15.11 5.99 -9.44
C ILE A 265 -13.93 6.83 -9.98
N LEU A 266 -13.97 7.26 -11.24
CA LEU A 266 -12.91 8.07 -11.86
C LEU A 266 -12.71 9.41 -11.16
N ARG A 267 -13.78 10.07 -10.72
CA ARG A 267 -13.70 11.33 -9.97
C ARG A 267 -12.94 11.17 -8.66
N ILE A 268 -13.21 10.08 -7.93
CA ILE A 268 -12.52 9.77 -6.68
C ILE A 268 -11.08 9.33 -6.96
N ALA A 269 -10.89 8.46 -7.95
CA ALA A 269 -9.60 7.93 -8.37
C ALA A 269 -8.65 9.03 -8.84
N GLY A 270 -9.11 10.01 -9.61
CA GLY A 270 -8.27 11.09 -10.12
C GLY A 270 -7.62 11.90 -8.99
N ASN A 271 -8.38 12.25 -7.95
CA ASN A 271 -7.80 12.89 -6.77
C ASN A 271 -6.86 11.93 -6.01
N GLY A 272 -7.16 10.62 -5.96
CA GLY A 272 -6.27 9.62 -5.37
C GLY A 272 -4.93 9.50 -6.10
N VAL A 273 -4.94 9.54 -7.44
CA VAL A 273 -3.72 9.61 -8.26
C VAL A 273 -2.91 10.85 -7.92
N LEU A 274 -3.56 12.03 -7.88
CA LEU A 274 -2.89 13.28 -7.49
C LEU A 274 -2.32 13.21 -6.07
N GLN A 275 -3.08 12.68 -5.12
CA GLN A 275 -2.65 12.52 -3.73
C GLN A 275 -1.36 11.70 -3.62
N PHE A 276 -1.29 10.55 -4.30
CA PHE A 276 -0.12 9.69 -4.31
C PHE A 276 1.05 10.34 -5.05
N SER A 277 0.80 10.96 -6.21
CA SER A 277 1.83 11.64 -7.01
C SER A 277 2.45 12.82 -6.26
N ILE A 278 1.66 13.63 -5.55
CA ILE A 278 2.13 14.74 -4.71
C ILE A 278 3.08 14.24 -3.63
N ALA A 279 2.70 13.17 -2.91
CA ALA A 279 3.52 12.59 -1.85
C ALA A 279 4.83 12.02 -2.40
N THR A 280 4.77 11.25 -3.49
CA THR A 280 5.93 10.63 -4.13
C THR A 280 6.90 11.66 -4.71
N ALA A 281 6.39 12.67 -5.43
CA ALA A 281 7.23 13.72 -6.01
C ALA A 281 7.92 14.56 -4.92
N SER A 282 7.24 14.84 -3.80
CA SER A 282 7.87 15.48 -2.65
C SER A 282 9.00 14.65 -2.07
N TRP A 283 8.78 13.33 -1.96
CA TRP A 283 9.81 12.42 -1.51
C TRP A 283 11.03 12.39 -2.44
N MET A 284 10.81 12.39 -3.75
CA MET A 284 11.90 12.48 -4.75
C MET A 284 12.71 13.77 -4.60
N ALA A 285 12.06 14.92 -4.30
CA ALA A 285 12.75 16.17 -4.01
C ALA A 285 13.62 16.07 -2.75
N MET A 286 13.14 15.40 -1.70
CA MET A 286 13.91 15.14 -0.47
C MET A 286 15.13 14.25 -0.74
N VAL A 287 14.97 13.18 -1.51
CA VAL A 287 16.08 12.30 -1.93
C VAL A 287 17.15 13.09 -2.69
N ARG A 288 16.74 13.97 -3.62
CA ARG A 288 17.67 14.81 -4.39
C ARG A 288 18.43 15.80 -3.51
N LEU A 289 17.76 16.35 -2.49
CA LEU A 289 18.41 17.21 -1.48
C LEU A 289 19.45 16.42 -0.68
N ILE A 290 19.10 15.22 -0.18
CA ILE A 290 20.02 14.38 0.61
C ILE A 290 21.23 13.95 -0.25
N GLN A 291 21.02 13.60 -1.51
CA GLN A 291 22.08 13.22 -2.45
C GLN A 291 23.13 14.34 -2.64
N SER A 292 22.73 15.62 -2.53
CA SER A 292 23.66 16.75 -2.66
C SER A 292 24.70 16.83 -1.52
N PHE A 293 24.55 16.04 -0.45
CA PHE A 293 25.48 15.96 0.68
C PHE A 293 26.45 14.76 0.59
N GLY A 294 26.45 14.03 -0.52
CA GLY A 294 27.40 12.96 -0.79
C GLY A 294 26.79 11.55 -0.74
N SER A 295 27.57 10.58 -1.24
CA SER A 295 27.13 9.20 -1.42
C SER A 295 26.89 8.47 -0.10
N VAL A 296 27.70 8.73 0.93
CA VAL A 296 27.59 8.09 2.26
C VAL A 296 26.28 8.49 2.96
N ALA A 297 25.93 9.81 2.88
CA ALA A 297 24.67 10.30 3.43
C ALA A 297 23.45 9.70 2.69
N MET A 298 23.55 9.62 1.36
CA MET A 298 22.51 8.99 0.54
C MET A 298 22.35 7.50 0.82
N ALA A 299 23.45 6.76 0.94
CA ALA A 299 23.42 5.33 1.29
C ALA A 299 22.74 5.11 2.65
N GLY A 300 23.10 5.90 3.67
CA GLY A 300 22.48 5.83 5.00
C GLY A 300 20.98 6.13 4.96
N ALA A 301 20.58 7.19 4.25
CA ALA A 301 19.17 7.52 4.08
C ALA A 301 18.40 6.43 3.34
N THR A 302 19.00 5.80 2.31
CA THR A 302 18.38 4.71 1.54
C THR A 302 18.13 3.49 2.40
N VAL A 303 19.13 3.05 3.19
CA VAL A 303 18.95 1.92 4.13
C VAL A 303 17.89 2.25 5.17
N GLY A 304 17.97 3.45 5.78
CA GLY A 304 16.97 3.90 6.75
C GLY A 304 15.56 3.93 6.17
N LEU A 305 15.40 4.43 4.95
CA LEU A 305 14.12 4.47 4.26
C LEU A 305 13.54 3.07 3.99
N ARG A 306 14.37 2.12 3.54
CA ARG A 306 13.92 0.74 3.33
C ARG A 306 13.37 0.12 4.61
N ILE A 307 14.07 0.30 5.73
CA ILE A 307 13.60 -0.16 7.05
C ILE A 307 12.25 0.50 7.41
N VAL A 308 12.14 1.81 7.19
CA VAL A 308 10.88 2.57 7.43
C VAL A 308 9.74 2.04 6.56
N ILE A 309 9.95 1.86 5.25
CA ILE A 309 8.91 1.38 4.33
C ILE A 309 8.42 0.00 4.76
N PHE A 310 9.31 -0.95 5.00
CA PHE A 310 8.93 -2.30 5.41
C PHE A 310 8.16 -2.30 6.75
N SER A 311 8.52 -1.42 7.66
CA SER A 311 7.85 -1.32 8.97
C SER A 311 6.49 -0.59 8.90
N ILE A 312 6.30 0.32 7.94
CA ILE A 312 5.06 1.10 7.79
C ILE A 312 3.97 0.36 7.01
N LEU A 313 4.33 -0.56 6.10
CA LEU A 313 3.37 -1.29 5.27
C LEU A 313 2.25 -1.98 6.08
N PRO A 314 2.51 -2.69 7.19
CA PRO A 314 1.43 -3.23 8.03
C PRO A 314 0.49 -2.15 8.58
N SER A 315 1.00 -0.96 8.90
CA SER A 315 0.20 0.19 9.32
C SER A 315 -0.78 0.67 8.23
N TRP A 316 -0.39 0.57 6.96
CA TRP A 316 -1.30 0.83 5.83
C TRP A 316 -2.48 -0.16 5.80
N GLY A 317 -2.25 -1.42 6.19
CA GLY A 317 -3.32 -2.40 6.35
C GLY A 317 -4.37 -1.97 7.39
N LEU A 318 -3.93 -1.45 8.54
CA LEU A 318 -4.83 -0.86 9.55
C LEU A 318 -5.59 0.35 9.02
N GLY A 319 -4.92 1.23 8.27
CA GLY A 319 -5.55 2.37 7.61
C GLY A 319 -6.62 1.95 6.60
N ALA A 320 -6.33 0.93 5.78
CA ALA A 320 -7.27 0.38 4.80
C ALA A 320 -8.51 -0.24 5.46
N ALA A 321 -8.34 -0.94 6.60
CA ALA A 321 -9.46 -1.43 7.40
C ALA A 321 -10.34 -0.28 7.91
N GLY A 322 -9.72 0.82 8.36
CA GLY A 322 -10.42 2.05 8.74
C GLY A 322 -11.22 2.64 7.58
N ALA A 323 -10.64 2.74 6.38
CA ALA A 323 -11.30 3.23 5.18
C ALA A 323 -12.52 2.37 4.80
N THR A 324 -12.39 1.04 4.83
CA THR A 324 -13.49 0.11 4.56
C THR A 324 -14.63 0.28 5.56
N LEU A 325 -14.31 0.36 6.87
CA LEU A 325 -15.31 0.57 7.91
C LEU A 325 -16.03 1.91 7.77
N VAL A 326 -15.32 2.98 7.39
CA VAL A 326 -15.95 4.28 7.12
C VAL A 326 -16.93 4.19 5.97
N GLY A 327 -16.51 3.62 4.83
CA GLY A 327 -17.37 3.45 3.66
C GLY A 327 -18.64 2.66 3.99
N GLN A 328 -18.50 1.51 4.67
CA GLN A 328 -19.62 0.65 5.02
C GLN A 328 -20.55 1.28 6.07
N ASN A 329 -20.02 1.89 7.14
CA ASN A 329 -20.86 2.53 8.15
C ASN A 329 -21.59 3.78 7.59
N LEU A 330 -20.97 4.52 6.67
CA LEU A 330 -21.66 5.62 5.98
C LEU A 330 -22.76 5.09 5.05
N GLY A 331 -22.53 3.98 4.35
CA GLY A 331 -23.56 3.28 3.57
C GLY A 331 -24.74 2.86 4.44
N ALA A 332 -24.47 2.31 5.61
CA ALA A 332 -25.47 1.92 6.60
C ALA A 332 -26.12 3.13 7.33
N LYS A 333 -25.83 4.38 6.91
CA LYS A 333 -26.34 5.62 7.54
C LYS A 333 -25.95 5.75 9.03
N GLN A 334 -24.76 5.25 9.40
CA GLN A 334 -24.23 5.28 10.77
C GLN A 334 -22.94 6.14 10.86
N PRO A 335 -23.01 7.47 10.64
CA PRO A 335 -21.83 8.33 10.58
C PRO A 335 -21.05 8.39 11.91
N ASP A 336 -21.72 8.32 13.05
CA ASP A 336 -21.06 8.36 14.36
C ASP A 336 -20.31 7.06 14.65
N ARG A 337 -20.84 5.94 14.16
CA ARG A 337 -20.13 4.65 14.22
C ARG A 337 -18.91 4.65 13.30
N ALA A 338 -19.01 5.26 12.11
CA ALA A 338 -17.88 5.46 11.21
C ALA A 338 -16.76 6.25 11.90
N GLU A 339 -17.09 7.37 12.56
CA GLU A 339 -16.14 8.19 13.30
C GLU A 339 -15.46 7.43 14.45
N LYS A 340 -16.25 6.73 15.28
CA LYS A 340 -15.72 5.89 16.36
C LYS A 340 -14.77 4.81 15.84
N SER A 341 -15.07 4.23 14.66
CA SER A 341 -14.21 3.22 14.03
C SER A 341 -12.84 3.79 13.66
N VAL A 342 -12.78 5.04 13.17
CA VAL A 342 -11.52 5.72 12.83
C VAL A 342 -10.66 5.96 14.08
N TRP A 343 -11.25 6.49 15.15
CA TRP A 343 -10.50 6.73 16.40
C TRP A 343 -9.97 5.43 17.01
N ARG A 344 -10.75 4.34 16.97
CA ARG A 344 -10.30 3.02 17.44
C ARG A 344 -9.22 2.41 16.56
N ALA A 345 -9.35 2.48 15.24
CA ALA A 345 -8.31 2.02 14.32
C ALA A 345 -7.02 2.84 14.48
N GLY A 346 -7.15 4.17 14.64
CA GLY A 346 -6.03 5.05 14.95
C GLY A 346 -5.31 4.68 16.24
N PHE A 347 -6.06 4.31 17.29
CA PHE A 347 -5.48 3.85 18.55
C PHE A 347 -4.67 2.55 18.39
N PHE A 348 -5.19 1.54 17.66
CA PHE A 348 -4.42 0.33 17.38
C PHE A 348 -3.18 0.62 16.53
N ASN A 349 -3.31 1.50 15.56
CA ASN A 349 -2.18 1.91 14.73
C ASN A 349 -1.11 2.68 15.52
N MET A 350 -1.54 3.50 16.48
CA MET A 350 -0.64 4.21 17.40
C MET A 350 0.16 3.24 18.27
N ILE A 351 -0.48 2.19 18.79
CA ILE A 351 0.24 1.16 19.56
C ILE A 351 1.29 0.49 18.68
N TYR A 352 0.93 0.11 17.45
CA TYR A 352 1.83 -0.55 16.51
C TYR A 352 3.04 0.35 16.17
N LEU A 353 2.79 1.54 15.63
CA LEU A 353 3.86 2.46 15.22
C LEU A 353 4.64 3.03 16.41
N GLY A 354 3.99 3.24 17.57
CA GLY A 354 4.64 3.66 18.80
C GLY A 354 5.63 2.61 19.30
N THR A 355 5.27 1.34 19.26
CA THR A 355 6.18 0.23 19.58
C THR A 355 7.36 0.19 18.62
N LEU A 356 7.12 0.32 17.31
CA LEU A 356 8.21 0.39 16.33
C LEU A 356 9.11 1.61 16.54
N SER A 357 8.54 2.79 16.86
CA SER A 357 9.31 3.97 17.19
C SER A 357 10.27 3.70 18.34
N LEU A 358 9.77 3.08 19.42
CA LEU A 358 10.61 2.72 20.56
C LEU A 358 11.76 1.78 20.17
N VAL A 359 11.47 0.75 19.37
CA VAL A 359 12.50 -0.17 18.85
C VAL A 359 13.54 0.58 18.02
N PHE A 360 13.13 1.51 17.16
CA PHE A 360 14.06 2.28 16.34
C PHE A 360 14.86 3.28 17.16
N GLN A 361 14.29 3.90 18.20
CA GLN A 361 15.07 4.76 19.09
C GLN A 361 16.20 3.99 19.79
N LEU A 362 15.93 2.77 20.23
CA LEU A 362 16.90 1.95 20.99
C LEU A 362 17.93 1.26 20.09
N PHE A 363 17.50 0.74 18.93
CA PHE A 363 18.29 -0.19 18.13
C PHE A 363 18.66 0.33 16.73
N ALA A 364 18.39 1.61 16.37
CA ALA A 364 18.63 2.13 15.02
C ALA A 364 20.01 1.80 14.42
N PRO A 365 21.15 2.03 15.10
CA PRO A 365 22.46 1.72 14.52
C PRO A 365 22.65 0.22 14.28
N ARG A 366 22.13 -0.64 15.17
CA ARG A 366 22.21 -2.11 15.01
C ARG A 366 21.37 -2.58 13.82
N LEU A 367 20.18 -2.01 13.63
CA LEU A 367 19.29 -2.35 12.51
C LEU A 367 19.91 -1.94 11.17
N VAL A 368 20.53 -0.76 11.10
CA VAL A 368 21.26 -0.33 9.88
C VAL A 368 22.51 -1.19 9.68
N GLY A 369 23.19 -1.56 10.75
CA GLY A 369 24.38 -2.44 10.72
C GLY A 369 24.14 -3.85 10.18
N ILE A 370 22.88 -4.32 10.12
CA ILE A 370 22.52 -5.57 9.45
C ILE A 370 22.78 -5.48 7.93
N PHE A 371 22.68 -4.27 7.35
CA PHE A 371 22.78 -4.03 5.92
C PHE A 371 24.16 -3.57 5.46
N THR A 372 25.01 -3.05 6.37
CA THR A 372 26.32 -2.48 6.03
C THR A 372 27.24 -2.43 7.23
N ASN A 373 28.55 -2.53 6.97
CA ASN A 373 29.61 -2.35 7.97
C ASN A 373 30.25 -0.97 7.91
N ASP A 374 29.84 -0.08 7.00
CA ASP A 374 30.39 1.28 6.89
C ASP A 374 29.89 2.16 8.04
N PRO A 375 30.80 2.68 8.92
CA PRO A 375 30.42 3.47 10.08
C PRO A 375 29.68 4.77 9.71
N GLY A 376 30.02 5.40 8.58
CA GLY A 376 29.38 6.59 8.08
C GLY A 376 27.93 6.34 7.67
N VAL A 377 27.69 5.26 6.91
CA VAL A 377 26.35 4.82 6.51
C VAL A 377 25.51 4.46 7.72
N ILE A 378 26.08 3.75 8.71
CA ILE A 378 25.40 3.40 9.96
C ILE A 378 25.00 4.67 10.75
N SER A 379 25.89 5.66 10.80
CA SER A 379 25.63 6.93 11.52
C SER A 379 24.48 7.72 10.88
N TYR A 380 24.49 7.89 9.54
CA TYR A 380 23.42 8.61 8.82
C TYR A 380 22.09 7.84 8.83
N GLY A 381 22.12 6.55 8.57
CA GLY A 381 20.93 5.70 8.59
C GLY A 381 20.31 5.59 9.99
N GLY A 382 21.13 5.45 11.02
CA GLY A 382 20.68 5.46 12.41
C GLY A 382 20.06 6.79 12.82
N SER A 383 20.66 7.92 12.38
CA SER A 383 20.09 9.26 12.59
C SER A 383 18.76 9.42 11.84
N PHE A 384 18.66 8.94 10.58
CA PHE A 384 17.43 8.94 9.81
C PHE A 384 16.31 8.21 10.53
N LEU A 385 16.56 6.97 10.97
CA LEU A 385 15.57 6.16 11.68
C LEU A 385 15.10 6.86 12.95
N ARG A 386 16.02 7.32 13.81
CA ARG A 386 15.67 7.97 15.06
C ARG A 386 14.84 9.23 14.85
N ILE A 387 15.26 10.12 13.95
CA ILE A 387 14.58 11.40 13.73
C ILE A 387 13.19 11.18 13.10
N VAL A 388 13.12 10.42 12.01
CA VAL A 388 11.86 10.25 11.25
C VAL A 388 10.80 9.52 12.08
N THR A 389 11.19 8.57 12.92
CA THR A 389 10.23 7.77 13.68
C THR A 389 9.72 8.42 14.97
N LEU A 390 10.29 9.55 15.39
CA LEU A 390 9.79 10.31 16.56
C LEU A 390 8.32 10.73 16.42
N CYS A 391 7.86 11.02 15.18
CA CYS A 391 6.48 11.44 14.95
C CYS A 391 5.49 10.26 14.80
N TYR A 392 5.91 9.00 14.86
CA TYR A 392 5.10 7.83 14.56
C TYR A 392 3.81 7.74 15.36
N VAL A 393 3.79 8.17 16.60
CA VAL A 393 2.59 8.17 17.45
C VAL A 393 1.49 9.06 16.86
N LEU A 394 1.84 10.29 16.47
CA LEU A 394 0.89 11.22 15.84
C LEU A 394 0.61 10.84 14.38
N TYR A 395 1.65 10.45 13.65
CA TYR A 395 1.54 9.98 12.27
C TYR A 395 0.56 8.81 12.14
N ALA A 396 0.52 7.90 13.10
CA ALA A 396 -0.41 6.77 13.12
C ALA A 396 -1.87 7.20 13.03
N TYR A 397 -2.26 8.22 13.79
CA TYR A 397 -3.62 8.78 13.70
C TYR A 397 -3.83 9.54 12.40
N GLY A 398 -2.88 10.39 12.00
CA GLY A 398 -2.96 11.15 10.74
C GLY A 398 -3.19 10.26 9.55
N MET A 399 -2.46 9.14 9.47
CA MET A 399 -2.57 8.15 8.41
C MET A 399 -3.95 7.49 8.35
N VAL A 400 -4.49 7.04 9.50
CA VAL A 400 -5.82 6.41 9.54
C VAL A 400 -6.91 7.42 9.19
N VAL A 401 -6.78 8.68 9.62
CA VAL A 401 -7.72 9.76 9.29
C VAL A 401 -7.68 10.09 7.79
N VAL A 402 -6.50 10.16 7.18
CA VAL A 402 -6.35 10.35 5.72
C VAL A 402 -7.05 9.20 4.97
N GLN A 403 -6.84 7.97 5.39
CA GLN A 403 -7.51 6.81 4.79
C GLN A 403 -9.03 6.80 5.04
N ALA A 404 -9.48 7.34 6.15
CA ALA A 404 -10.91 7.51 6.44
C ALA A 404 -11.59 8.47 5.45
N PHE A 405 -10.94 9.59 5.09
CA PHE A 405 -11.43 10.47 4.02
C PHE A 405 -11.54 9.73 2.69
N ASN A 406 -10.51 8.93 2.33
CA ASN A 406 -10.53 8.13 1.10
C ASN A 406 -11.70 7.13 1.12
N GLY A 407 -11.92 6.44 2.23
CA GLY A 407 -13.05 5.51 2.42
C GLY A 407 -14.42 6.19 2.39
N ALA A 408 -14.53 7.46 2.80
CA ALA A 408 -15.73 8.26 2.66
C ALA A 408 -15.98 8.77 1.23
N GLY A 409 -15.01 8.59 0.31
CA GLY A 409 -15.04 9.14 -1.05
C GLY A 409 -14.57 10.60 -1.14
N ASP A 410 -14.05 11.18 -0.05
CA ASP A 410 -13.51 12.54 -0.02
C ASP A 410 -12.00 12.57 -0.26
N THR A 411 -11.55 12.10 -1.42
CA THR A 411 -10.13 12.10 -1.78
C THR A 411 -9.56 13.50 -2.02
N ARG A 412 -10.41 14.53 -2.24
CA ARG A 412 -9.96 15.90 -2.46
C ARG A 412 -9.35 16.52 -1.20
N THR A 413 -9.96 16.32 -0.05
CA THR A 413 -9.50 16.89 1.22
C THR A 413 -8.07 16.44 1.57
N PRO A 414 -7.73 15.14 1.60
CA PRO A 414 -6.35 14.72 1.87
C PRO A 414 -5.37 15.10 0.76
N THR A 415 -5.79 15.23 -0.49
CA THR A 415 -4.94 15.72 -1.58
C THR A 415 -4.46 17.15 -1.31
N ILE A 416 -5.38 18.05 -0.90
CA ILE A 416 -5.04 19.45 -0.56
C ILE A 416 -4.12 19.50 0.67
N ILE A 417 -4.41 18.70 1.69
CA ILE A 417 -3.58 18.63 2.91
C ILE A 417 -2.17 18.15 2.55
N ASN A 418 -2.04 17.12 1.72
CA ASN A 418 -0.74 16.60 1.27
C ASN A 418 0.04 17.65 0.46
N LEU A 419 -0.64 18.38 -0.45
CA LEU A 419 -0.02 19.45 -1.22
C LEU A 419 0.56 20.52 -0.29
N PHE A 420 -0.23 20.98 0.67
CA PHE A 420 0.20 21.99 1.64
C PHE A 420 1.37 21.48 2.50
N CYS A 421 1.21 20.33 3.14
CA CYS A 421 2.21 19.82 4.08
C CYS A 421 3.50 19.43 3.39
N PHE A 422 3.45 18.74 2.25
CA PHE A 422 4.66 18.22 1.61
C PHE A 422 5.36 19.25 0.73
N TRP A 423 4.64 20.08 0.00
CA TRP A 423 5.25 21.01 -0.95
C TRP A 423 5.50 22.39 -0.37
N ILE A 424 4.55 22.94 0.40
CA ILE A 424 4.66 24.29 0.96
C ILE A 424 5.45 24.28 2.27
N VAL A 425 5.33 23.21 3.08
CA VAL A 425 6.03 23.14 4.37
C VAL A 425 7.30 22.29 4.29
N GLN A 426 7.22 21.02 3.88
CA GLN A 426 8.35 20.08 3.99
C GLN A 426 9.54 20.48 3.14
N ILE A 427 9.33 20.76 1.85
CA ILE A 427 10.43 21.05 0.93
C ILE A 427 11.17 22.33 1.32
N PRO A 428 10.51 23.50 1.52
CA PRO A 428 11.22 24.70 1.96
C PRO A 428 11.92 24.53 3.31
N LEU A 429 11.24 23.87 4.26
CA LEU A 429 11.82 23.61 5.58
C LEU A 429 13.07 22.72 5.50
N ALA A 430 13.03 21.69 4.64
CA ALA A 430 14.17 20.79 4.43
C ALA A 430 15.39 21.57 3.86
N PHE A 431 15.17 22.43 2.87
CA PHE A 431 16.22 23.28 2.31
C PHE A 431 16.77 24.26 3.36
N THR A 432 15.89 24.92 4.11
CA THR A 432 16.28 25.89 5.15
C THR A 432 17.08 25.22 6.24
N LEU A 433 16.61 24.08 6.78
CA LEU A 433 17.34 23.36 7.85
C LEU A 433 18.64 22.75 7.34
N SER A 434 18.66 22.20 6.14
CA SER A 434 19.85 21.53 5.60
C SER A 434 20.95 22.50 5.20
N ARG A 435 20.61 23.58 4.49
CA ARG A 435 21.57 24.56 3.93
C ARG A 435 21.62 25.86 4.72
N GLY A 436 20.48 26.41 5.16
CA GLY A 436 20.43 27.67 5.89
C GLY A 436 21.00 27.53 7.30
N PHE A 437 20.59 26.51 8.03
CA PHE A 437 21.11 26.22 9.38
C PHE A 437 22.32 25.27 9.39
N HIS A 438 22.84 24.90 8.21
CA HIS A 438 24.01 24.03 8.06
C HIS A 438 23.92 22.66 8.77
N LEU A 439 22.71 22.12 8.96
CA LEU A 439 22.52 20.81 9.57
C LEU A 439 22.83 19.64 8.62
N GLY A 440 23.17 19.93 7.36
CA GLY A 440 23.48 18.93 6.35
C GLY A 440 22.29 17.97 6.10
N PRO A 441 22.55 16.67 5.84
CA PRO A 441 21.48 15.70 5.57
C PRO A 441 20.47 15.56 6.71
N LYS A 442 20.90 15.77 7.97
CA LYS A 442 20.02 15.70 9.15
C LYS A 442 18.94 16.78 9.11
N GLY A 443 19.21 17.94 8.50
CA GLY A 443 18.21 18.99 8.30
C GLY A 443 17.01 18.50 7.49
N ALA A 444 17.26 17.72 6.44
CA ALA A 444 16.19 17.09 5.66
C ALA A 444 15.38 16.10 6.52
N TYR A 445 16.03 15.30 7.36
CA TYR A 445 15.34 14.36 8.27
C TYR A 445 14.47 15.10 9.29
N PHE A 446 15.00 16.17 9.89
CA PHE A 446 14.24 16.99 10.82
C PHE A 446 13.03 17.67 10.21
N ALA A 447 13.05 18.02 8.91
CA ALA A 447 11.89 18.59 8.24
C ALA A 447 10.71 17.64 8.13
N VAL A 448 10.95 16.32 8.10
CA VAL A 448 9.87 15.31 8.07
C VAL A 448 9.02 15.37 9.34
N LEU A 449 9.64 15.56 10.50
CA LEU A 449 8.96 15.49 11.78
C LEU A 449 7.83 16.54 11.93
N PRO A 450 8.07 17.86 11.82
CA PRO A 450 7.00 18.85 11.94
C PRO A 450 5.98 18.73 10.81
N THR A 451 6.40 18.28 9.62
CA THR A 451 5.49 18.08 8.50
C THR A 451 4.48 16.97 8.78
N GLN A 452 4.92 15.82 9.29
CA GLN A 452 4.02 14.71 9.62
C GLN A 452 3.11 15.04 10.82
N VAL A 453 3.64 15.76 11.80
CA VAL A 453 2.84 16.28 12.92
C VAL A 453 1.75 17.23 12.40
N LEU A 454 2.12 18.18 11.54
CA LEU A 454 1.19 19.16 10.96
C LEU A 454 0.13 18.46 10.11
N LEU A 455 0.51 17.50 9.28
CA LEU A 455 -0.40 16.67 8.49
C LEU A 455 -1.41 15.96 9.38
N ALA A 456 -0.96 15.34 10.47
CA ALA A 456 -1.83 14.66 11.41
C ALA A 456 -2.80 15.64 12.09
N LEU A 457 -2.30 16.77 12.59
CA LEU A 457 -3.11 17.78 13.28
C LEU A 457 -4.17 18.41 12.35
N ILE A 458 -3.78 18.81 11.13
CA ILE A 458 -4.72 19.37 10.15
C ILE A 458 -5.76 18.31 9.75
N SER A 459 -5.33 17.08 9.47
CA SER A 459 -6.24 15.99 9.10
C SER A 459 -7.25 15.72 10.22
N ILE A 460 -6.82 15.66 11.48
CA ILE A 460 -7.69 15.48 12.65
C ILE A 460 -8.64 16.66 12.81
N ALA A 461 -8.15 17.90 12.69
CA ALA A 461 -8.98 19.10 12.82
C ALA A 461 -10.08 19.15 11.74
N VAL A 462 -9.72 18.86 10.48
CA VAL A 462 -10.68 18.82 9.38
C VAL A 462 -11.66 17.64 9.52
N PHE A 463 -11.17 16.48 9.99
CA PHE A 463 -11.99 15.30 10.23
C PHE A 463 -13.08 15.54 11.27
N ARG A 464 -12.75 16.25 12.37
CA ARG A 464 -13.70 16.64 13.43
C ARG A 464 -14.80 17.58 12.96
N LYS A 465 -14.58 18.37 11.88
CA LYS A 465 -15.63 19.21 11.27
C LYS A 465 -16.77 18.39 10.65
N GLY A 466 -16.56 17.11 10.38
CA GLY A 466 -17.58 16.16 9.96
C GLY A 466 -18.10 16.34 8.52
N SER A 467 -17.48 17.17 7.68
CA SER A 467 -17.89 17.38 6.28
C SER A 467 -17.89 16.09 5.45
N TRP A 468 -16.99 15.18 5.74
CA TRP A 468 -16.86 13.87 5.10
C TRP A 468 -18.07 12.95 5.35
N LYS A 469 -18.80 13.15 6.47
CA LYS A 469 -20.01 12.37 6.81
C LYS A 469 -21.14 12.56 5.80
N ARG A 470 -21.15 13.69 5.09
CA ARG A 470 -22.19 14.09 4.12
C ARG A 470 -21.81 13.82 2.66
N LYS A 471 -20.63 13.23 2.40
CA LYS A 471 -20.20 12.91 1.03
C LYS A 471 -21.07 11.81 0.44
N VAL A 472 -21.53 12.05 -0.78
CA VAL A 472 -22.27 11.09 -1.60
C VAL A 472 -21.31 10.44 -2.58
N VAL A 473 -21.37 9.11 -2.68
CA VAL A 473 -20.47 8.28 -3.49
C VAL A 473 -21.29 7.38 -4.42
#